data_248018f49bb1d8ab74c42faef811d2d9
#
_entry.id   248018f49bb1d8ab74c42faef811d2d9
#
_cell.length_a   1.000
_cell.length_b   1.000
_cell.length_c   1.000
_cell.angle_alpha   90.00
_cell.angle_beta   90.00
_cell.angle_gamma   90.00
#
_symmetry.space_group_name_H-M   'P 1'
#
loop_
_entity.id
_entity.type
_entity.pdbx_description
1 polymer ?
#
loop_
_entity_poly.entity_id
_entity_poly.type
_entity_poly.pdbx_seq_one_letter_code
_entity_poly.pdbx_strand_id
1 'polypeptide(L)'
;MYEETKIKFDWKGFLLKFAIIILVVILVIKLLPTKQKSHSESFTSNLTKLKDVSINYFQNNNLPEKENDTKVVTLSDLIVSGKISKLQDSKGKECDEENSYIEATKNGNEYEVEVYLKCGNEEDTIYVYK
;
A
#
# COMPACT_ATOMS: atom_id res chain seq x y z
N MET A 1 8.08 -33.41 -58.26
CA MET A 1 8.78 -32.12 -58.36
C MET A 1 8.34 -31.24 -57.19
N TYR A 2 9.19 -31.06 -56.22
CA TYR A 2 8.91 -30.14 -55.12
C TYR A 2 9.48 -28.79 -55.52
N GLU A 3 8.61 -27.80 -55.78
CA GLU A 3 9.05 -26.41 -55.87
C GLU A 3 9.39 -25.93 -54.46
N GLU A 4 10.67 -25.81 -54.20
CA GLU A 4 11.10 -25.06 -52.99
C GLU A 4 10.74 -23.60 -53.18
N THR A 5 9.59 -23.19 -52.70
CA THR A 5 9.27 -21.80 -52.54
C THR A 5 10.20 -21.25 -51.47
N LYS A 6 11.32 -20.65 -51.85
CA LYS A 6 12.16 -19.86 -50.96
C LYS A 6 11.34 -18.68 -50.54
N ILE A 7 10.72 -18.79 -49.35
CA ILE A 7 10.11 -17.65 -48.69
C ILE A 7 11.24 -16.70 -48.34
N LYS A 8 11.38 -15.66 -49.16
CA LYS A 8 12.27 -14.57 -48.82
C LYS A 8 11.67 -13.82 -47.62
N PHE A 9 12.19 -14.12 -46.44
CA PHE A 9 11.83 -13.39 -45.25
C PHE A 9 12.27 -11.93 -45.41
N ASP A 10 11.30 -11.04 -45.49
CA ASP A 10 11.58 -9.60 -45.55
C ASP A 10 11.95 -9.09 -44.14
N TRP A 11 13.22 -9.20 -43.84
CA TRP A 11 13.80 -8.78 -42.58
C TRP A 11 13.56 -7.28 -42.29
N LYS A 12 13.58 -6.46 -43.31
CA LYS A 12 13.35 -5.00 -43.17
C LYS A 12 11.91 -4.69 -42.80
N GLY A 13 10.96 -5.33 -43.46
CA GLY A 13 9.53 -5.21 -43.14
C GLY A 13 9.20 -5.75 -41.75
N PHE A 14 9.82 -6.85 -41.34
CA PHE A 14 9.68 -7.42 -40.02
C PHE A 14 10.21 -6.49 -38.90
N LEU A 15 11.43 -5.93 -39.09
CA LEU A 15 12.01 -5.00 -38.14
C LEU A 15 11.18 -3.71 -38.00
N LEU A 16 10.62 -3.21 -39.08
CA LEU A 16 9.77 -2.02 -39.09
C LEU A 16 8.48 -2.28 -38.30
N LYS A 17 7.82 -3.42 -38.55
CA LYS A 17 6.60 -3.81 -37.80
C LYS A 17 6.89 -4.03 -36.31
N PHE A 18 8.02 -4.64 -36.00
CA PHE A 18 8.43 -4.88 -34.61
C PHE A 18 8.73 -3.56 -33.88
N ALA A 19 9.39 -2.62 -34.55
CA ALA A 19 9.65 -1.29 -34.01
C ALA A 19 8.36 -0.51 -33.71
N ILE A 20 7.35 -0.62 -34.57
CA ILE A 20 6.03 0.00 -34.36
C ILE A 20 5.33 -0.60 -33.16
N ILE A 21 5.37 -1.93 -32.99
CA ILE A 21 4.76 -2.62 -31.85
C ILE A 21 5.41 -2.16 -30.53
N ILE A 22 6.74 -2.09 -30.49
CA ILE A 22 7.47 -1.62 -29.30
C ILE A 22 7.09 -0.17 -28.98
N LEU A 23 7.00 0.70 -29.99
CA LEU A 23 6.65 2.10 -29.81
C LEU A 23 5.22 2.26 -29.25
N VAL A 24 4.26 1.47 -29.74
CA VAL A 24 2.88 1.44 -29.24
C VAL A 24 2.85 0.95 -27.80
N VAL A 25 3.59 -0.11 -27.44
CA VAL A 25 3.68 -0.64 -26.07
C VAL A 25 4.24 0.41 -25.11
N ILE A 26 5.31 1.12 -25.50
CA ILE A 26 5.90 2.20 -24.69
C ILE A 26 4.89 3.34 -24.50
N LEU A 27 4.14 3.68 -25.55
CA LEU A 27 3.14 4.74 -25.50
C LEU A 27 1.96 4.36 -24.59
N VAL A 28 1.51 3.12 -24.66
CA VAL A 28 0.47 2.58 -23.76
C VAL A 28 0.93 2.58 -22.31
N ILE A 29 2.17 2.16 -22.03
CA ILE A 29 2.74 2.19 -20.67
C ILE A 29 2.84 3.62 -20.14
N LYS A 30 3.17 4.59 -20.96
CA LYS A 30 3.21 6.02 -20.55
C LYS A 30 1.83 6.64 -20.38
N LEU A 31 0.81 6.14 -21.07
CA LEU A 31 -0.56 6.62 -20.96
C LEU A 31 -1.35 5.91 -19.85
N LEU A 32 -0.88 4.76 -19.37
CA LEU A 32 -1.43 4.16 -18.15
C LEU A 32 -1.07 5.10 -16.99
N PRO A 33 -2.07 5.72 -16.34
CA PRO A 33 -1.80 6.44 -15.11
C PRO A 33 -1.28 5.39 -14.12
N THR A 34 0.01 5.36 -13.91
CA THR A 34 0.57 4.75 -12.71
C THR A 34 0.01 5.57 -11.56
N LYS A 35 -1.09 5.11 -11.01
CA LYS A 35 -1.58 5.57 -9.71
C LYS A 35 -0.60 5.06 -8.66
N GLN A 36 0.63 5.53 -8.70
CA GLN A 36 1.38 5.66 -7.49
C GLN A 36 0.62 6.73 -6.70
N LYS A 37 -0.14 6.30 -5.71
CA LYS A 37 -0.60 7.20 -4.67
C LYS A 37 0.66 7.75 -4.01
N SER A 38 1.21 8.82 -4.56
CA SER A 38 2.25 9.56 -3.90
C SER A 38 1.58 10.30 -2.75
N HIS A 39 1.69 9.74 -1.55
CA HIS A 39 1.23 10.41 -0.34
C HIS A 39 2.09 11.63 -0.04
N SER A 40 1.49 12.65 0.56
CA SER A 40 2.23 13.78 1.07
C SER A 40 3.23 13.33 2.14
N GLU A 41 4.30 14.09 2.32
CA GLU A 41 5.32 13.80 3.34
C GLU A 41 4.71 13.77 4.75
N SER A 42 3.76 14.67 5.03
CA SER A 42 3.07 14.71 6.32
C SER A 42 2.22 13.45 6.55
N PHE A 43 1.53 12.94 5.53
CA PHE A 43 0.76 11.70 5.62
C PHE A 43 1.68 10.50 5.89
N THR A 44 2.76 10.38 5.14
CA THR A 44 3.75 9.31 5.33
C THR A 44 4.37 9.34 6.73
N SER A 45 4.68 10.53 7.23
CA SER A 45 5.18 10.71 8.60
C SER A 45 4.15 10.28 9.64
N ASN A 46 2.89 10.67 9.47
CA ASN A 46 1.80 10.29 10.37
C ASN A 46 1.54 8.78 10.36
N LEU A 47 1.56 8.16 9.18
CA LEU A 47 1.40 6.70 9.03
C LEU A 47 2.56 5.96 9.72
N THR A 48 3.78 6.45 9.62
CA THR A 48 4.95 5.89 10.29
C THR A 48 4.82 6.01 11.81
N LYS A 49 4.36 7.14 12.33
CA LYS A 49 4.10 7.33 13.77
C LYS A 49 3.05 6.34 14.28
N LEU A 50 1.95 6.19 13.55
CA LEU A 50 0.89 5.24 13.92
C LEU A 50 1.40 3.78 13.87
N LYS A 51 2.22 3.44 12.89
CA LYS A 51 2.90 2.14 12.79
C LYS A 51 3.77 1.87 14.03
N ASP A 52 4.62 2.83 14.42
CA ASP A 52 5.50 2.67 15.58
C ASP A 52 4.71 2.51 16.87
N VAL A 53 3.63 3.28 17.03
CA VAL A 53 2.71 3.14 18.17
C VAL A 53 2.02 1.77 18.16
N SER A 54 1.63 1.25 17.00
CA SER A 54 1.01 -0.07 16.89
C SER A 54 1.95 -1.19 17.34
N ILE A 55 3.21 -1.12 16.94
CA ILE A 55 4.23 -2.08 17.34
C ILE A 55 4.40 -2.07 18.86
N ASN A 56 4.54 -0.89 19.47
CA ASN A 56 4.67 -0.75 20.92
C ASN A 56 3.42 -1.21 21.67
N TYR A 57 2.24 -0.86 21.17
CA TYR A 57 0.98 -1.24 21.79
C TYR A 57 0.79 -2.75 21.87
N PHE A 58 1.04 -3.45 20.75
CA PHE A 58 0.88 -4.90 20.69
C PHE A 58 2.06 -5.70 21.24
N GLN A 59 3.22 -5.07 21.48
CA GLN A 59 4.32 -5.71 22.20
C GLN A 59 4.04 -5.89 23.71
N ASN A 60 3.23 -5.03 24.30
CA ASN A 60 2.96 -4.97 25.75
C ASN A 60 1.73 -5.79 26.17
N ASN A 61 1.57 -7.01 25.70
CA ASN A 61 0.54 -7.99 26.10
C ASN A 61 -0.91 -7.63 25.72
N ASN A 62 -1.12 -6.79 24.71
CA ASN A 62 -2.44 -6.46 24.20
C ASN A 62 -2.84 -7.28 22.95
N LEU A 63 -2.17 -8.40 22.71
CA LEU A 63 -2.43 -9.28 21.58
C LEU A 63 -3.65 -10.18 21.82
N PRO A 64 -4.38 -10.55 20.75
CA PRO A 64 -5.44 -11.55 20.85
C PRO A 64 -4.83 -12.92 21.22
N GLU A 65 -5.54 -13.67 22.07
CA GLU A 65 -5.05 -14.95 22.59
C GLU A 65 -5.48 -16.15 21.73
N LYS A 66 -6.65 -16.05 21.10
CA LYS A 66 -7.23 -17.14 20.32
C LYS A 66 -6.89 -17.03 18.84
N GLU A 67 -6.79 -18.19 18.20
CA GLU A 67 -6.60 -18.30 16.75
C GLU A 67 -7.72 -17.57 16.00
N ASN A 68 -7.34 -16.79 15.00
CA ASN A 68 -8.22 -15.94 14.19
C ASN A 68 -8.95 -14.82 14.95
N ASP A 69 -8.67 -14.61 16.23
CA ASP A 69 -9.18 -13.44 16.95
C ASP A 69 -8.46 -12.18 16.48
N THR A 70 -9.20 -11.09 16.47
CA THR A 70 -8.69 -9.75 16.13
C THR A 70 -8.89 -8.80 17.31
N LYS A 71 -7.97 -7.88 17.46
CA LYS A 71 -8.07 -6.76 18.38
C LYS A 71 -7.90 -5.45 17.65
N VAL A 72 -8.93 -4.63 17.64
CA VAL A 72 -8.96 -3.33 16.96
C VAL A 72 -8.88 -2.22 18.00
N VAL A 73 -8.03 -1.23 17.74
CA VAL A 73 -7.92 -0.02 18.56
C VAL A 73 -7.97 1.17 17.62
N THR A 74 -8.91 2.07 17.83
CA THR A 74 -9.05 3.27 16.99
C THR A 74 -7.96 4.30 17.30
N LEU A 75 -7.71 5.20 16.35
CA LEU A 75 -6.81 6.33 16.57
C LEU A 75 -7.33 7.20 17.74
N SER A 76 -8.64 7.38 17.84
CA SER A 76 -9.28 8.10 18.94
C SER A 76 -8.91 7.48 20.31
N ASP A 77 -9.01 6.16 20.45
CA ASP A 77 -8.64 5.45 21.68
C ASP A 77 -7.15 5.62 22.02
N LEU A 78 -6.28 5.61 21.03
CA LEU A 78 -4.85 5.81 21.23
C LEU A 78 -4.52 7.24 21.69
N ILE A 79 -5.23 8.24 21.17
CA ILE A 79 -5.09 9.63 21.56
C ILE A 79 -5.59 9.85 23.00
N VAL A 80 -6.77 9.35 23.31
CA VAL A 80 -7.38 9.46 24.66
C VAL A 80 -6.51 8.80 25.72
N SER A 81 -5.91 7.64 25.39
CA SER A 81 -5.00 6.93 26.29
C SER A 81 -3.57 7.51 26.37
N GLY A 82 -3.29 8.57 25.62
CA GLY A 82 -1.98 9.24 25.62
C GLY A 82 -0.88 8.48 24.87
N LYS A 83 -1.24 7.48 24.06
CA LYS A 83 -0.28 6.67 23.28
C LYS A 83 0.26 7.40 22.07
N ILE A 84 -0.51 8.31 21.51
CA ILE A 84 -0.16 9.15 20.36
C ILE A 84 -0.81 10.52 20.52
N SER A 85 -0.17 11.55 20.00
CA SER A 85 -0.78 12.88 19.87
C SER A 85 -1.68 12.95 18.64
N LYS A 86 -2.54 13.96 18.60
CA LYS A 86 -3.38 14.22 17.43
C LYS A 86 -2.54 14.33 16.15
N LEU A 87 -2.98 13.66 15.12
CA LEU A 87 -2.36 13.67 13.80
C LEU A 87 -3.10 14.68 12.90
N GLN A 88 -2.34 15.48 12.16
CA GLN A 88 -2.87 16.48 11.25
C GLN A 88 -2.25 16.30 9.86
N ASP A 89 -3.02 16.65 8.83
CA ASP A 89 -2.51 16.71 7.46
C ASP A 89 -1.62 17.95 7.24
N SER A 90 -1.08 18.11 6.05
CA SER A 90 -0.23 19.25 5.67
C SER A 90 -0.93 20.62 5.77
N LYS A 91 -2.26 20.63 5.82
CA LYS A 91 -3.10 21.83 5.94
C LYS A 91 -3.54 22.12 7.37
N GLY A 92 -3.09 21.32 8.35
CA GLY A 92 -3.47 21.43 9.75
C GLY A 92 -4.83 20.84 10.09
N LYS A 93 -5.48 20.13 9.16
CA LYS A 93 -6.73 19.42 9.40
C LYS A 93 -6.46 18.11 10.11
N GLU A 94 -7.22 17.82 11.16
CA GLU A 94 -7.10 16.57 11.91
C GLU A 94 -7.42 15.35 11.04
N CYS A 95 -6.63 14.29 11.22
CA CYS A 95 -6.92 12.99 10.61
C CYS A 95 -8.21 12.40 11.19
N ASP A 96 -8.81 11.46 10.45
CA ASP A 96 -10.04 10.80 10.87
C ASP A 96 -9.75 9.83 12.03
N GLU A 97 -10.01 10.28 13.25
CA GLU A 97 -9.72 9.53 14.47
C GLU A 97 -10.64 8.33 14.68
N GLU A 98 -11.87 8.40 14.16
CA GLU A 98 -12.87 7.35 14.32
C GLU A 98 -12.68 6.19 13.33
N ASN A 99 -12.24 6.49 12.13
CA ASN A 99 -12.06 5.52 11.05
C ASN A 99 -10.62 5.06 10.86
N SER A 100 -9.65 5.72 11.49
CA SER A 100 -8.25 5.26 11.52
C SER A 100 -8.06 4.29 12.69
N TYR A 101 -7.32 3.21 12.47
CA TYR A 101 -7.16 2.16 13.47
C TYR A 101 -5.87 1.37 13.31
N ILE A 102 -5.56 0.64 14.36
CA ILE A 102 -4.60 -0.46 14.37
C ILE A 102 -5.34 -1.75 14.73
N GLU A 103 -5.00 -2.83 14.07
CA GLU A 103 -5.62 -4.14 14.29
C GLU A 103 -4.55 -5.21 14.37
N ALA A 104 -4.65 -6.10 15.34
CA ALA A 104 -3.82 -7.30 15.42
C ALA A 104 -4.68 -8.54 15.24
N THR A 105 -4.29 -9.42 14.35
CA THR A 105 -4.93 -10.72 14.10
C THR A 105 -3.94 -11.83 14.40
N LYS A 106 -4.38 -12.84 15.14
CA LYS A 106 -3.58 -14.03 15.43
C LYS A 106 -3.74 -15.06 14.33
N ASN A 107 -2.62 -15.42 13.69
CA ASN A 107 -2.53 -16.47 12.67
C ASN A 107 -1.49 -17.52 13.09
N GLY A 108 -1.95 -18.61 13.73
CA GLY A 108 -1.03 -19.62 14.25
C GLY A 108 -0.10 -19.07 15.33
N ASN A 109 1.20 -19.14 15.09
CA ASN A 109 2.22 -18.59 15.99
C ASN A 109 2.66 -17.16 15.63
N GLU A 110 2.07 -16.58 14.60
CA GLU A 110 2.41 -15.26 14.09
C GLU A 110 1.24 -14.29 14.31
N TYR A 111 1.55 -13.01 14.29
CA TYR A 111 0.58 -11.94 14.36
C TYR A 111 0.72 -11.05 13.13
N GLU A 112 -0.40 -10.74 12.51
CA GLU A 112 -0.50 -9.71 11.49
C GLU A 112 -1.05 -8.44 12.13
N VAL A 113 -0.32 -7.35 12.01
CA VAL A 113 -0.76 -6.04 12.48
C VAL A 113 -1.07 -5.18 11.28
N GLU A 114 -2.32 -4.78 11.16
CA GLU A 114 -2.80 -3.85 10.15
C GLU A 114 -2.85 -2.44 10.74
N VAL A 115 -2.33 -1.48 10.01
CA VAL A 115 -2.35 -0.07 10.38
C VAL A 115 -3.04 0.69 9.26
N TYR A 116 -4.20 1.25 9.54
CA TYR A 116 -4.98 2.07 8.62
C TYR A 116 -5.04 3.51 9.08
N LEU A 117 -4.68 4.43 8.21
CA LEU A 117 -4.75 5.86 8.45
C LEU A 117 -5.50 6.57 7.33
N LYS A 118 -6.41 7.44 7.73
CA LYS A 118 -7.14 8.33 6.84
C LYS A 118 -6.98 9.77 7.30
N CYS A 119 -6.41 10.61 6.45
CA CYS A 119 -6.24 12.04 6.69
C CYS A 119 -6.72 12.82 5.47
N GLY A 120 -7.87 13.44 5.56
CA GLY A 120 -8.46 14.18 4.44
C GLY A 120 -8.73 13.28 3.24
N ASN A 121 -8.10 13.57 2.11
CA ASN A 121 -8.22 12.79 0.88
C ASN A 121 -7.19 11.65 0.75
N GLU A 122 -6.29 11.53 1.71
CA GLU A 122 -5.25 10.50 1.72
C GLU A 122 -5.64 9.39 2.70
N GLU A 123 -5.51 8.16 2.25
CA GLU A 123 -5.72 6.97 3.06
C GLU A 123 -4.77 5.86 2.60
N ASP A 124 -4.28 5.08 3.52
CA ASP A 124 -3.45 3.93 3.22
C ASP A 124 -3.48 2.90 4.35
N THR A 125 -3.16 1.67 3.99
CA THR A 125 -3.04 0.54 4.90
C THR A 125 -1.66 -0.07 4.77
N ILE A 126 -0.99 -0.29 5.89
CA ILE A 126 0.27 -1.04 5.94
C ILE A 126 0.13 -2.24 6.87
N TYR A 127 0.87 -3.29 6.55
CA TYR A 127 0.90 -4.53 7.32
C TYR A 127 2.27 -4.73 7.94
N VAL A 128 2.28 -5.12 9.21
CA VAL A 128 3.49 -5.49 9.95
C VAL A 128 3.30 -6.91 10.47
N TYR A 129 4.25 -7.77 10.23
CA TYR A 129 4.23 -9.15 10.69
C TYR A 129 5.20 -9.33 11.86
N LYS A 130 4.77 -10.14 12.82
CA LYS A 130 5.56 -10.47 14.02
C LYS A 130 5.44 -11.94 14.37
#